data_c1960d0784c16f4ac483dd298a05793b
#
_entry.id   c1960d0784c16f4ac483dd298a05793b
#
_cell.length_a   1.000
_cell.length_b   1.000
_cell.length_c   1.000
_cell.angle_alpha   90.00
_cell.angle_beta   90.00
_cell.angle_gamma   90.00
#
_symmetry.space_group_name_H-M   'P 1'
#
loop_
_entity.id
_entity.type
_entity.pdbx_description
1 polymer ?
#
loop_
_entity_poly.entity_id
_entity_poly.type
_entity_poly.pdbx_seq_one_letter_code
_entity_poly.pdbx_strand_id
1 'polypeptide(L)'
;YNTFHYESDIYNYINKIKMIKIAPSILAADLMNMKEEIELVDNFGAEYIHIDVMDGHYVENIAFGPNIVKSLRSITKKILDVHLMITPVSKYIDAFIKAGADIISFHPDADKNSKDIIKQIKSNNCKVGIAVHPKINISDIEIFLDDIDCVIVMTVVPGFGGQKFMHS
;
A
#
# COMPACT_ATOMS: atom_id res chain seq x y z
N TYR A 1 7.93 30.74 -35.58
CA TYR A 1 8.53 29.40 -35.66
C TYR A 1 8.83 28.89 -34.26
N ASN A 2 7.85 28.24 -33.62
CA ASN A 2 7.96 27.63 -32.27
C ASN A 2 7.40 26.19 -32.32
N THR A 3 8.08 25.34 -33.08
CA THR A 3 7.71 23.89 -33.16
C THR A 3 8.49 23.03 -32.13
N PHE A 4 9.53 23.56 -31.50
CA PHE A 4 10.40 22.78 -30.60
C PHE A 4 9.90 22.63 -29.16
N HIS A 5 8.94 23.44 -28.71
CA HIS A 5 8.43 23.33 -27.33
C HIS A 5 7.31 22.27 -27.19
N TYR A 6 6.51 22.05 -28.23
CA TYR A 6 5.40 21.09 -28.16
C TYR A 6 5.83 19.63 -28.02
N GLU A 7 6.90 19.23 -28.70
CA GLU A 7 7.39 17.84 -28.61
C GLU A 7 8.02 17.53 -27.24
N SER A 8 8.77 18.48 -26.68
CA SER A 8 9.35 18.33 -25.35
C SER A 8 8.28 18.32 -24.25
N ASP A 9 7.22 19.11 -24.40
CA ASP A 9 6.11 19.16 -23.46
C ASP A 9 5.25 17.89 -23.54
N ILE A 10 4.99 17.39 -24.75
CA ILE A 10 4.30 16.10 -24.95
C ILE A 10 5.15 14.95 -24.41
N TYR A 11 6.45 14.93 -24.67
CA TYR A 11 7.37 13.91 -24.17
C TYR A 11 7.44 13.93 -22.63
N ASN A 12 7.52 15.11 -22.04
CA ASN A 12 7.49 15.29 -20.59
C ASN A 12 6.13 14.91 -19.99
N TYR A 13 5.03 15.21 -20.68
CA TYR A 13 3.68 14.81 -20.26
C TYR A 13 3.48 13.31 -20.34
N ILE A 14 3.93 12.65 -21.41
CA ILE A 14 3.89 11.19 -21.57
C ILE A 14 4.79 10.50 -20.52
N ASN A 15 5.98 11.03 -20.24
CA ASN A 15 6.84 10.51 -19.17
C ASN A 15 6.26 10.74 -17.78
N LYS A 16 5.52 11.82 -17.58
CA LYS A 16 4.81 12.09 -16.32
C LYS A 16 3.63 11.12 -16.11
N ILE A 17 2.92 10.76 -17.20
CA ILE A 17 1.88 9.71 -17.18
C ILE A 17 2.50 8.33 -16.88
N LYS A 18 3.69 8.04 -17.40
CA LYS A 18 4.45 6.82 -17.07
C LYS A 18 4.90 6.74 -15.61
N MET A 19 4.81 7.82 -14.85
CA MET A 19 5.11 7.84 -13.41
C MET A 19 3.93 7.41 -12.54
N ILE A 20 2.70 7.35 -13.10
CA ILE A 20 1.54 6.83 -12.37
C ILE A 20 1.61 5.31 -12.40
N LYS A 21 1.59 4.71 -11.22
CA LYS A 21 1.58 3.26 -11.03
C LYS A 21 0.25 2.82 -10.46
N ILE A 22 -0.21 1.65 -10.88
CA ILE A 22 -1.48 1.09 -10.45
C ILE A 22 -1.23 0.00 -9.41
N ALA A 23 -1.93 0.12 -8.27
CA ALA A 23 -1.88 -0.81 -7.16
C ALA A 23 -3.30 -1.32 -6.85
N PRO A 24 -3.86 -2.27 -7.61
CA PRO A 24 -5.19 -2.79 -7.34
C PRO A 24 -5.19 -3.58 -6.03
N SER A 25 -6.23 -3.35 -5.20
CA SER A 25 -6.42 -4.10 -3.98
C SER A 25 -7.10 -5.45 -4.24
N ILE A 26 -6.55 -6.51 -3.69
CA ILE A 26 -7.16 -7.85 -3.71
C ILE A 26 -8.40 -7.95 -2.82
N LEU A 27 -8.72 -6.92 -2.05
CA LEU A 27 -9.95 -6.89 -1.25
C LEU A 27 -11.22 -6.97 -2.12
N ALA A 28 -11.12 -6.54 -3.38
CA ALA A 28 -12.21 -6.59 -4.36
C ALA A 28 -12.16 -7.82 -5.27
N ALA A 29 -11.15 -8.69 -5.14
CA ALA A 29 -10.97 -9.86 -5.99
C ALA A 29 -11.91 -11.02 -5.61
N ASP A 30 -12.16 -11.93 -6.56
CA ASP A 30 -12.76 -13.22 -6.26
C ASP A 30 -11.71 -14.12 -5.56
N LEU A 31 -11.89 -14.30 -4.24
CA LEU A 31 -10.96 -15.06 -3.40
C LEU A 31 -10.86 -16.55 -3.80
N MET A 32 -11.89 -17.09 -4.45
CA MET A 32 -11.88 -18.48 -4.92
C MET A 32 -11.07 -18.67 -6.21
N ASN A 33 -10.84 -17.57 -6.94
CA ASN A 33 -10.10 -17.54 -8.21
C ASN A 33 -8.91 -16.57 -8.15
N MET A 34 -8.29 -16.43 -6.97
CA MET A 34 -7.26 -15.43 -6.70
C MET A 34 -6.09 -15.46 -7.70
N LYS A 35 -5.70 -16.64 -8.16
CA LYS A 35 -4.60 -16.76 -9.13
C LYS A 35 -4.95 -16.10 -10.44
N GLU A 36 -6.13 -16.38 -10.97
CA GLU A 36 -6.65 -15.81 -12.21
C GLU A 36 -6.83 -14.27 -12.10
N GLU A 37 -7.30 -13.81 -10.94
CA GLU A 37 -7.41 -12.37 -10.65
C GLU A 37 -6.05 -11.67 -10.68
N ILE A 38 -5.01 -12.27 -10.09
CA ILE A 38 -3.64 -11.73 -10.11
C ILE A 38 -3.07 -11.75 -11.53
N GLU A 39 -3.24 -12.83 -12.29
CA GLU A 39 -2.80 -12.93 -13.67
C GLU A 39 -3.51 -11.88 -14.55
N LEU A 40 -4.79 -11.60 -14.29
CA LEU A 40 -5.56 -10.60 -15.01
C LEU A 40 -4.98 -9.19 -14.79
N VAL A 41 -4.79 -8.77 -13.54
CA VAL A 41 -4.25 -7.43 -13.25
C VAL A 41 -2.79 -7.27 -13.69
N ASP A 42 -2.01 -8.35 -13.69
CA ASP A 42 -0.64 -8.38 -14.21
C ASP A 42 -0.65 -8.14 -15.74
N ASN A 43 -1.51 -8.82 -16.47
CA ASN A 43 -1.67 -8.66 -17.93
C ASN A 43 -2.15 -7.26 -18.32
N PHE A 44 -2.93 -6.58 -17.48
CA PHE A 44 -3.33 -5.19 -17.65
C PHE A 44 -2.28 -4.16 -17.21
N GLY A 45 -1.09 -4.62 -16.77
CA GLY A 45 0.07 -3.77 -16.51
C GLY A 45 0.10 -3.15 -15.12
N ALA A 46 -0.60 -3.71 -14.13
CA ALA A 46 -0.44 -3.30 -12.74
C ALA A 46 1.01 -3.54 -12.28
N GLU A 47 1.61 -2.56 -11.59
CA GLU A 47 2.97 -2.68 -11.08
C GLU A 47 3.00 -3.22 -9.65
N TYR A 48 1.90 -3.06 -8.92
CA TYR A 48 1.75 -3.44 -7.51
C TYR A 48 0.53 -4.34 -7.35
N ILE A 49 0.53 -5.13 -6.29
CA ILE A 49 -0.65 -5.81 -5.74
C ILE A 49 -0.83 -5.28 -4.33
N HIS A 50 -1.94 -4.59 -4.09
CA HIS A 50 -2.25 -4.01 -2.78
C HIS A 50 -3.03 -5.00 -1.92
N ILE A 51 -2.62 -5.13 -0.65
CA ILE A 51 -3.17 -6.11 0.29
C ILE A 51 -3.61 -5.40 1.56
N ASP A 52 -4.91 -5.20 1.71
CA ASP A 52 -5.52 -4.57 2.87
C ASP A 52 -5.72 -5.58 4.01
N VAL A 53 -4.89 -5.54 5.04
CA VAL A 53 -4.92 -6.44 6.20
C VAL A 53 -5.71 -5.79 7.33
N MET A 54 -6.69 -6.50 7.87
CA MET A 54 -7.63 -5.99 8.87
C MET A 54 -7.85 -7.02 9.97
N ASP A 55 -7.90 -6.59 11.23
CA ASP A 55 -7.92 -7.48 12.41
C ASP A 55 -9.23 -7.45 13.23
N GLY A 56 -10.19 -6.64 12.84
CA GLY A 56 -11.43 -6.47 13.61
C GLY A 56 -11.26 -5.65 14.90
N HIS A 57 -10.07 -5.04 15.11
CA HIS A 57 -9.79 -4.21 16.28
C HIS A 57 -9.45 -2.77 15.89
N TYR A 58 -8.49 -2.57 14.98
CA TYR A 58 -8.20 -1.25 14.44
C TYR A 58 -9.33 -0.76 13.52
N VAL A 59 -9.89 -1.66 12.72
CA VAL A 59 -11.10 -1.46 11.90
C VAL A 59 -12.10 -2.59 12.19
N GLU A 60 -13.39 -2.37 11.89
CA GLU A 60 -14.45 -3.35 12.20
C GLU A 60 -14.42 -4.60 11.32
N ASN A 61 -13.72 -4.56 10.19
CA ASN A 61 -13.62 -5.68 9.27
C ASN A 61 -12.43 -6.59 9.60
N ILE A 62 -12.48 -7.84 9.13
CA ILE A 62 -11.39 -8.83 9.22
C ILE A 62 -11.06 -9.27 7.80
N ALA A 63 -9.80 -9.09 7.38
CA ALA A 63 -9.36 -9.47 6.05
C ALA A 63 -7.85 -9.77 6.05
N PHE A 64 -7.51 -10.88 5.41
CA PHE A 64 -6.16 -11.32 5.08
C PHE A 64 -5.21 -11.45 6.27
N GLY A 65 -4.04 -12.01 5.99
CA GLY A 65 -2.98 -12.21 6.95
C GLY A 65 -1.70 -12.64 6.22
N PRO A 66 -0.60 -12.92 6.95
CA PRO A 66 0.69 -13.28 6.34
C PRO A 66 0.63 -14.49 5.41
N ASN A 67 -0.29 -15.42 5.63
CA ASN A 67 -0.48 -16.60 4.77
C ASN A 67 -0.95 -16.23 3.35
N ILE A 68 -1.82 -15.24 3.19
CA ILE A 68 -2.24 -14.74 1.87
C ILE A 68 -1.05 -14.08 1.17
N VAL A 69 -0.28 -13.22 1.86
CA VAL A 69 0.92 -12.59 1.30
C VAL A 69 1.90 -13.65 0.80
N LYS A 70 2.14 -14.71 1.59
CA LYS A 70 2.99 -15.84 1.20
C LYS A 70 2.47 -16.57 -0.04
N SER A 71 1.17 -16.79 -0.13
CA SER A 71 0.54 -17.44 -1.29
C SER A 71 0.67 -16.58 -2.53
N LEU A 72 0.40 -15.27 -2.44
CA LEU A 72 0.57 -14.32 -3.53
C LEU A 72 2.02 -14.28 -4.00
N ARG A 73 3.00 -14.25 -3.08
CA ARG A 73 4.42 -14.27 -3.43
C ARG A 73 4.82 -15.48 -4.28
N SER A 74 4.13 -16.60 -4.14
CA SER A 74 4.41 -17.82 -4.94
C SER A 74 3.88 -17.74 -6.38
N ILE A 75 2.94 -16.85 -6.67
CA ILE A 75 2.28 -16.75 -7.98
C ILE A 75 2.61 -15.45 -8.74
N THR A 76 3.19 -14.44 -8.09
CA THR A 76 3.56 -13.18 -8.77
C THR A 76 4.93 -12.69 -8.36
N LYS A 77 5.60 -11.93 -9.25
CA LYS A 77 6.82 -11.16 -8.97
C LYS A 77 6.55 -9.67 -8.81
N LYS A 78 5.28 -9.26 -8.88
CA LYS A 78 4.89 -7.86 -8.65
C LYS A 78 5.21 -7.44 -7.23
N ILE A 79 5.28 -6.14 -7.01
CA ILE A 79 5.50 -5.56 -5.69
C ILE A 79 4.26 -5.84 -4.84
N LEU A 80 4.43 -6.55 -3.73
CA LEU A 80 3.38 -6.77 -2.73
C LEU A 80 3.40 -5.62 -1.74
N ASP A 81 2.40 -4.75 -1.86
CA ASP A 81 2.19 -3.56 -1.04
C ASP A 81 1.16 -3.89 0.05
N VAL A 82 1.64 -4.13 1.26
CA VAL A 82 0.84 -4.61 2.39
C VAL A 82 0.46 -3.45 3.29
N HIS A 83 -0.84 -3.14 3.36
CA HIS A 83 -1.40 -2.10 4.20
C HIS A 83 -1.99 -2.70 5.48
N LEU A 84 -1.40 -2.36 6.63
CA LEU A 84 -1.76 -2.92 7.93
C LEU A 84 -2.75 -2.00 8.66
N MET A 85 -4.02 -2.37 8.64
CA MET A 85 -5.09 -1.80 9.46
C MET A 85 -5.33 -2.71 10.67
N ILE A 86 -4.31 -2.89 11.50
CA ILE A 86 -4.28 -3.80 12.65
C ILE A 86 -3.67 -3.14 13.88
N THR A 87 -3.96 -3.65 15.08
CA THR A 87 -3.36 -3.19 16.34
C THR A 87 -3.07 -4.34 17.30
N PRO A 88 -1.87 -4.42 17.91
CA PRO A 88 -0.68 -3.62 17.64
C PRO A 88 0.05 -4.07 16.37
N VAL A 89 0.56 -3.12 15.60
CA VAL A 89 1.29 -3.38 14.33
C VAL A 89 2.60 -4.11 14.59
N SER A 90 3.36 -3.67 15.59
CA SER A 90 4.71 -4.17 15.95
C SER A 90 4.79 -5.68 16.08
N LYS A 91 3.72 -6.31 16.55
CA LYS A 91 3.65 -7.76 16.76
C LYS A 91 3.75 -8.59 15.47
N TYR A 92 3.35 -8.03 14.34
CA TYR A 92 3.14 -8.80 13.10
C TYR A 92 4.14 -8.47 11.98
N ILE A 93 4.97 -7.44 12.13
CA ILE A 93 5.90 -6.97 11.08
C ILE A 93 6.77 -8.11 10.54
N ASP A 94 7.42 -8.87 11.41
CA ASP A 94 8.30 -9.98 10.99
C ASP A 94 7.56 -11.06 10.20
N ALA A 95 6.29 -11.31 10.54
CA ALA A 95 5.49 -12.29 9.85
C ALA A 95 5.18 -11.86 8.40
N PHE A 96 4.86 -10.58 8.17
CA PHE A 96 4.61 -10.05 6.84
C PHE A 96 5.89 -9.94 6.01
N ILE A 97 7.02 -9.54 6.59
CA ILE A 97 8.32 -9.54 5.94
C ILE A 97 8.70 -10.96 5.48
N LYS A 98 8.61 -11.95 6.36
CA LYS A 98 8.88 -13.38 6.04
C LYS A 98 7.91 -13.94 5.00
N ALA A 99 6.70 -13.42 4.92
CA ALA A 99 5.72 -13.79 3.92
C ALA A 99 6.05 -13.24 2.53
N GLY A 100 6.94 -12.24 2.41
CA GLY A 100 7.40 -11.69 1.14
C GLY A 100 6.77 -10.34 0.78
N ALA A 101 6.36 -9.54 1.77
CA ALA A 101 5.98 -8.15 1.57
C ALA A 101 7.19 -7.34 1.06
N ASP A 102 7.00 -6.54 0.02
CA ASP A 102 7.99 -5.61 -0.51
C ASP A 102 7.84 -4.22 0.11
N ILE A 103 6.60 -3.84 0.42
CA ILE A 103 6.23 -2.60 1.11
C ILE A 103 5.30 -2.96 2.25
N ILE A 104 5.52 -2.36 3.42
CA ILE A 104 4.57 -2.42 4.53
C ILE A 104 4.20 -1.00 4.91
N SER A 105 2.92 -0.69 4.87
CA SER A 105 2.36 0.56 5.35
C SER A 105 1.44 0.34 6.54
N PHE A 106 1.40 1.30 7.44
CA PHE A 106 0.58 1.23 8.66
C PHE A 106 0.13 2.62 9.10
N HIS A 107 -0.87 2.67 9.97
CA HIS A 107 -1.36 3.89 10.58
C HIS A 107 -0.58 4.19 11.87
N PRO A 108 0.00 5.39 12.05
CA PRO A 108 0.80 5.70 13.25
C PRO A 108 0.03 5.62 14.56
N ASP A 109 -1.28 5.85 14.52
CA ASP A 109 -2.16 5.77 15.68
C ASP A 109 -2.53 4.33 16.07
N ALA A 110 -2.24 3.34 15.21
CA ALA A 110 -2.44 1.91 15.50
C ALA A 110 -1.39 1.32 16.45
N ASP A 111 -0.24 1.97 16.61
CA ASP A 111 0.83 1.51 17.53
C ASP A 111 1.67 2.69 18.03
N LYS A 112 1.97 2.71 19.33
CA LYS A 112 2.76 3.78 19.98
C LYS A 112 4.24 3.80 19.58
N ASN A 113 4.73 2.70 18.98
CA ASN A 113 6.14 2.48 18.68
C ASN A 113 6.47 2.72 17.19
N SER A 114 5.77 3.65 16.51
CA SER A 114 5.89 3.86 15.05
C SER A 114 7.33 4.01 14.56
N LYS A 115 8.20 4.73 15.29
CA LYS A 115 9.61 4.88 14.91
C LYS A 115 10.40 3.57 14.94
N ASP A 116 10.15 2.71 15.92
CA ASP A 116 10.81 1.40 16.00
C ASP A 116 10.29 0.43 14.94
N ILE A 117 8.99 0.50 14.63
CA ILE A 117 8.38 -0.25 13.53
C ILE A 117 9.02 0.15 12.19
N ILE A 118 9.18 1.44 11.92
CA ILE A 118 9.86 1.94 10.70
C ILE A 118 11.27 1.37 10.60
N LYS A 119 12.06 1.43 11.68
CA LYS A 119 13.42 0.86 11.72
C LYS A 119 13.41 -0.65 11.47
N GLN A 120 12.47 -1.38 12.09
CA GLN A 120 12.34 -2.83 11.94
C GLN A 120 12.04 -3.21 10.48
N ILE A 121 11.10 -2.51 9.82
CA ILE A 121 10.77 -2.74 8.41
C ILE A 121 12.00 -2.49 7.53
N LYS A 122 12.64 -1.32 7.68
CA LYS A 122 13.81 -0.92 6.86
C LYS A 122 15.03 -1.83 7.05
N SER A 123 15.28 -2.30 8.28
CA SER A 123 16.40 -3.19 8.56
C SER A 123 16.29 -4.57 7.88
N ASN A 124 15.11 -4.91 7.40
CA ASN A 124 14.82 -6.14 6.65
C ASN A 124 14.69 -5.92 5.12
N ASN A 125 15.21 -4.81 4.60
CA ASN A 125 15.14 -4.44 3.17
C ASN A 125 13.69 -4.36 2.63
N CYS A 126 12.72 -4.14 3.48
CA CYS A 126 11.34 -3.86 3.12
C CYS A 126 11.12 -2.33 3.11
N LYS A 127 10.38 -1.82 2.16
CA LYS A 127 9.98 -0.42 2.13
C LYS A 127 8.90 -0.14 3.15
N VAL A 128 8.88 1.07 3.69
CA VAL A 128 7.90 1.47 4.70
C VAL A 128 7.04 2.63 4.24
N GLY A 129 5.73 2.52 4.49
CA GLY A 129 4.75 3.56 4.27
C GLY A 129 4.01 3.97 5.54
N ILE A 130 3.55 5.21 5.55
CA ILE A 130 2.60 5.71 6.56
C ILE A 130 1.25 5.95 5.89
N ALA A 131 0.18 5.39 6.46
CA ALA A 131 -1.18 5.62 6.03
C ALA A 131 -1.83 6.70 6.91
N VAL A 132 -2.36 7.73 6.23
CA VAL A 132 -2.97 8.89 6.88
C VAL A 132 -4.48 8.74 6.83
N HIS A 133 -5.09 8.55 8.01
CA HIS A 133 -6.54 8.53 8.15
C HIS A 133 -7.14 9.92 7.80
N PRO A 134 -8.34 10.01 7.18
CA PRO A 134 -8.95 11.29 6.80
C PRO A 134 -9.12 12.32 7.93
N LYS A 135 -9.09 11.86 9.19
CA LYS A 135 -9.23 12.71 10.38
C LYS A 135 -7.90 13.19 10.98
N ILE A 136 -6.76 12.72 10.46
CA ILE A 136 -5.43 13.03 10.98
C ILE A 136 -4.86 14.23 10.20
N ASN A 137 -4.24 15.17 10.91
CA ASN A 137 -3.55 16.28 10.29
C ASN A 137 -2.23 15.80 9.65
N ILE A 138 -1.89 16.37 8.50
CA ILE A 138 -0.62 16.07 7.82
C ILE A 138 0.58 16.40 8.71
N SER A 139 0.50 17.43 9.54
CA SER A 139 1.54 17.78 10.52
C SER A 139 1.90 16.66 11.48
N ASP A 140 0.95 15.73 11.75
CA ASP A 140 1.19 14.63 12.69
C ASP A 140 2.10 13.54 12.09
N ILE A 141 2.29 13.53 10.76
CA ILE A 141 3.17 12.60 10.06
C ILE A 141 4.52 13.22 9.64
N GLU A 142 4.68 14.53 9.75
CA GLU A 142 5.92 15.23 9.35
C GLU A 142 7.17 14.62 10.01
N ILE A 143 7.03 14.16 11.26
CA ILE A 143 8.11 13.53 12.02
C ILE A 143 8.61 12.19 11.47
N PHE A 144 7.94 11.64 10.47
CA PHE A 144 8.28 10.35 9.83
C PHE A 144 8.78 10.50 8.40
N LEU A 145 8.58 11.67 7.74
CA LEU A 145 8.78 11.83 6.29
C LEU A 145 10.20 11.51 5.83
N ASP A 146 11.22 11.81 6.63
CA ASP A 146 12.62 11.52 6.29
C ASP A 146 12.96 10.01 6.39
N ASP A 147 12.12 9.24 7.09
CA ASP A 147 12.39 7.84 7.40
C ASP A 147 11.54 6.86 6.58
N ILE A 148 10.57 7.33 5.79
CA ILE A 148 9.62 6.49 5.05
C ILE A 148 9.81 6.59 3.54
N ASP A 149 9.29 5.59 2.82
CA ASP A 149 9.38 5.50 1.35
C ASP A 149 8.11 6.01 0.65
N CYS A 150 6.96 5.97 1.32
CA CYS A 150 5.69 6.43 0.75
C CYS A 150 4.68 6.86 1.82
N VAL A 151 3.68 7.62 1.38
CA VAL A 151 2.51 7.99 2.18
C VAL A 151 1.25 7.52 1.47
N ILE A 152 0.37 6.80 2.17
CA ILE A 152 -0.96 6.47 1.70
C ILE A 152 -1.93 7.54 2.21
N VAL A 153 -2.44 8.36 1.30
CA VAL A 153 -3.49 9.33 1.62
C VAL A 153 -4.84 8.63 1.52
N MET A 154 -5.45 8.35 2.66
CA MET A 154 -6.77 7.72 2.68
C MET A 154 -7.84 8.70 2.20
N THR A 155 -8.54 8.30 1.15
CA THR A 155 -9.67 9.07 0.57
C THR A 155 -11.03 8.47 0.92
N VAL A 156 -11.02 7.47 1.81
CA VAL A 156 -12.17 6.80 2.39
C VAL A 156 -11.83 6.42 3.84
N VAL A 157 -12.84 6.09 4.64
CA VAL A 157 -12.61 5.54 5.99
C VAL A 157 -12.03 4.12 5.84
N PRO A 158 -10.89 3.78 6.49
CA PRO A 158 -10.32 2.44 6.41
C PRO A 158 -11.31 1.37 6.90
N GLY A 159 -11.24 0.16 6.29
CA GLY A 159 -12.00 -1.01 6.73
C GLY A 159 -12.88 -1.68 5.67
N PHE A 160 -13.36 -0.98 4.66
CA PHE A 160 -14.25 -1.54 3.64
C PHE A 160 -13.91 -1.03 2.24
N GLY A 161 -14.08 -1.90 1.23
CA GLY A 161 -14.01 -1.51 -0.18
C GLY A 161 -15.30 -0.86 -0.70
N GLY A 162 -15.27 -0.33 -1.92
CA GLY A 162 -16.45 0.17 -2.63
C GLY A 162 -17.03 1.48 -2.09
N GLN A 163 -16.33 2.19 -1.23
CA GLN A 163 -16.77 3.46 -0.66
C GLN A 163 -16.67 4.62 -1.67
N LYS A 164 -17.49 5.65 -1.48
CA LYS A 164 -17.41 6.88 -2.27
C LYS A 164 -16.21 7.73 -1.81
N PHE A 165 -15.52 8.32 -2.78
CA PHE A 165 -14.44 9.27 -2.53
C PHE A 165 -14.90 10.40 -1.61
N MET A 166 -14.10 10.71 -0.58
CA MET A 166 -14.34 11.81 0.34
C MET A 166 -13.73 13.09 -0.26
N HIS A 167 -14.60 14.06 -0.56
CA HIS A 167 -14.16 15.41 -0.90
C HIS A 167 -13.93 16.18 0.41
N SER A 168 -12.72 16.68 0.62
CA SER A 168 -12.36 17.57 1.73
C SER A 168 -13.00 18.94 1.56
#